data_614e792868078c2a59e2b9cc74fd8a77
#
_entry.id   614e792868078c2a59e2b9cc74fd8a77
#
_cell.length_a   1.000
_cell.length_b   1.000
_cell.length_c   1.000
_cell.angle_alpha   90.00
_cell.angle_beta   90.00
_cell.angle_gamma   90.00
#
_symmetry.space_group_name_H-M   'P 1'
#
loop_
_entity.id
_entity.type
_entity.pdbx_description
1 polymer ?
#
loop_
_entity_poly.entity_id
_entity_poly.type
_entity_poly.pdbx_seq_one_letter_code
_entity_poly.pdbx_strand_id
1 'polypeptide(L)'
;MRNFKDLYEDSVEEKQSPSEIMQQRRKMGRRMKMLARKSSTKIKKKRAKIRRRDPDALQAIAKRQAKMMVIKRSLGPAVNYKELPIQKRIQIDQNIVAKKRKVIDKISKKLLRQLKAGEGERIKKNKMAAADAVGN
;
A
#
# COMPACT_ATOMS: atom_id res chain seq x y z
N MET A 1 4.85 35.14 -29.48
CA MET A 1 4.22 33.84 -29.15
C MET A 1 5.12 33.13 -28.14
N ARG A 2 4.67 32.99 -26.92
CA ARG A 2 5.44 32.25 -25.92
C ARG A 2 5.37 30.77 -26.26
N ASN A 3 6.52 30.10 -26.36
CA ASN A 3 6.63 28.69 -26.65
C ASN A 3 6.00 27.87 -25.51
N PHE A 4 5.34 26.78 -25.85
CA PHE A 4 4.71 25.86 -24.87
C PHE A 4 5.73 25.33 -23.83
N LYS A 5 7.03 25.34 -24.14
CA LYS A 5 8.13 25.03 -23.21
C LYS A 5 8.28 26.07 -22.09
N ASP A 6 8.10 27.35 -22.42
CA ASP A 6 8.25 28.44 -21.43
C ASP A 6 7.12 28.43 -20.39
N LEU A 7 5.94 27.88 -20.75
CA LEU A 7 4.83 27.67 -19.83
C LEU A 7 5.03 26.47 -18.90
N TYR A 8 5.88 25.52 -19.28
CA TYR A 8 6.21 24.35 -18.47
C TYR A 8 7.37 24.60 -17.51
N GLU A 9 8.28 25.50 -17.85
CA GLU A 9 9.43 25.87 -17.01
C GLU A 9 9.06 26.87 -15.91
N ASP A 10 7.95 27.62 -16.08
CA ASP A 10 7.40 28.49 -15.03
C ASP A 10 6.56 27.75 -13.99
N SER A 11 6.16 26.49 -14.24
CA SER A 11 5.73 25.58 -13.18
C SER A 11 6.95 24.97 -12.48
N VAL A 12 7.84 25.83 -11.99
CA VAL A 12 8.81 25.42 -10.97
C VAL A 12 7.98 24.83 -9.86
N GLU A 13 7.98 23.52 -9.75
CA GLU A 13 7.49 22.83 -8.54
C GLU A 13 8.18 23.54 -7.39
N GLU A 14 7.45 24.44 -6.72
CA GLU A 14 7.88 25.01 -5.44
C GLU A 14 8.14 23.80 -4.56
N LYS A 15 9.42 23.44 -4.42
CA LYS A 15 9.83 22.33 -3.57
C LYS A 15 9.37 22.68 -2.18
N GLN A 16 8.21 22.15 -1.82
CA GLN A 16 7.60 22.38 -0.53
C GLN A 16 8.63 22.09 0.56
N SER A 17 8.73 23.00 1.51
CA SER A 17 9.65 22.81 2.62
C SER A 17 9.28 21.55 3.41
N PRO A 18 10.22 20.86 4.05
CA PRO A 18 9.94 19.69 4.89
C PRO A 18 8.86 19.94 5.94
N SER A 19 8.77 21.17 6.47
CA SER A 19 7.74 21.58 7.43
C SER A 19 6.34 21.61 6.81
N GLU A 20 6.20 22.13 5.60
CA GLU A 20 4.94 22.16 4.86
C GLU A 20 4.44 20.76 4.52
N ILE A 21 5.34 19.88 4.07
CA ILE A 21 5.03 18.47 3.82
C ILE A 21 4.52 17.79 5.10
N MET A 22 5.14 18.05 6.24
CA MET A 22 4.72 17.53 7.54
C MET A 22 3.34 18.06 7.94
N GLN A 23 3.09 19.35 7.77
CA GLN A 23 1.78 19.95 8.05
C GLN A 23 0.69 19.37 7.14
N GLN A 24 0.95 19.24 5.85
CA GLN A 24 0.02 18.62 4.90
C GLN A 24 -0.29 17.16 5.28
N ARG A 25 0.73 16.39 5.66
CA ARG A 25 0.54 15.01 6.14
C ARG A 25 -0.32 14.94 7.40
N ARG A 26 -0.12 15.85 8.35
CA ARG A 26 -0.96 15.94 9.57
C ARG A 26 -2.41 16.32 9.24
N LYS A 27 -2.62 17.32 8.37
CA LYS A 27 -3.97 17.71 7.90
C LYS A 27 -4.66 16.54 7.18
N MET A 28 -3.94 15.88 6.27
CA MET A 28 -4.43 14.70 5.55
C MET A 28 -4.78 13.56 6.51
N GLY A 29 -3.93 13.28 7.50
CA GLY A 29 -4.17 12.26 8.50
C GLY A 29 -5.44 12.51 9.33
N ARG A 30 -5.68 13.76 9.77
CA ARG A 30 -6.92 14.16 10.47
C ARG A 30 -8.14 13.97 9.56
N ARG A 31 -8.07 14.45 8.31
CA ARG A 31 -9.15 14.31 7.31
C ARG A 31 -9.48 12.84 7.04
N MET A 32 -8.47 11.98 6.89
CA MET A 32 -8.65 10.54 6.69
C MET A 32 -9.28 9.85 7.91
N LYS A 33 -8.91 10.25 9.14
CA LYS A 33 -9.56 9.75 10.37
C LYS A 33 -11.04 10.13 10.41
N MET A 34 -11.38 11.36 10.06
CA MET A 34 -12.78 11.82 9.98
C MET A 34 -13.58 11.04 8.93
N LEU A 35 -13.02 10.88 7.73
CA LEU A 35 -13.66 10.11 6.66
C LEU A 35 -13.85 8.63 7.04
N ALA A 36 -12.89 8.04 7.74
CA ALA A 36 -12.98 6.64 8.17
C ALA A 36 -14.13 6.38 9.16
N ARG A 37 -14.55 7.38 9.92
CA ARG A 37 -15.67 7.28 10.89
C ARG A 37 -17.03 7.35 10.22
N LYS A 38 -17.15 7.91 9.01
CA LYS A 38 -18.43 8.04 8.31
C LYS A 38 -19.03 6.66 8.00
N SER A 39 -20.34 6.52 8.23
CA SER A 39 -21.09 5.28 7.96
C SER A 39 -20.98 4.85 6.49
N SER A 40 -21.07 5.81 5.56
CA SER A 40 -20.88 5.56 4.13
C SER A 40 -19.53 4.92 3.80
N THR A 41 -18.45 5.36 4.46
CA THR A 41 -17.11 4.79 4.28
C THR A 41 -17.03 3.37 4.85
N LYS A 42 -17.66 3.12 6.00
CA LYS A 42 -17.76 1.78 6.60
C LYS A 42 -18.50 0.81 5.69
N ILE A 43 -19.63 1.23 5.12
CA ILE A 43 -20.42 0.42 4.18
C ILE A 43 -19.61 0.12 2.91
N LYS A 44 -18.96 1.14 2.32
CA LYS A 44 -18.09 0.95 1.16
C LYS A 44 -16.95 -0.04 1.44
N LYS A 45 -16.33 0.04 2.61
CA LYS A 45 -15.29 -0.92 3.05
C LYS A 45 -15.85 -2.34 3.22
N LYS A 46 -17.04 -2.51 3.81
CA LYS A 46 -17.70 -3.81 3.93
C LYS A 46 -17.97 -4.42 2.54
N ARG A 47 -18.57 -3.65 1.62
CA ARG A 47 -18.83 -4.08 0.25
C ARG A 47 -17.54 -4.44 -0.51
N ALA A 48 -16.47 -3.65 -0.35
CA ALA A 48 -15.18 -3.93 -0.98
C ALA A 48 -14.53 -5.23 -0.49
N LYS A 49 -14.74 -5.61 0.78
CA LYS A 49 -14.23 -6.89 1.32
C LYS A 49 -14.88 -8.11 0.68
N ILE A 50 -16.16 -8.00 0.29
CA ILE A 50 -16.94 -9.09 -0.32
C ILE A 50 -16.71 -9.17 -1.83
N ARG A 51 -16.28 -8.08 -2.45
CA ARG A 51 -15.97 -8.02 -3.88
C ARG A 51 -14.69 -8.78 -4.21
N ARG A 52 -14.68 -9.37 -5.41
CA ARG A 52 -13.44 -9.90 -5.99
C ARG A 52 -12.48 -8.74 -6.26
N ARG A 53 -11.22 -8.94 -5.91
CA ARG A 53 -10.18 -7.94 -6.16
C ARG A 53 -9.79 -7.93 -7.63
N ASP A 54 -9.49 -6.75 -8.15
CA ASP A 54 -8.98 -6.58 -9.50
C ASP A 54 -7.60 -7.25 -9.63
N PRO A 55 -7.23 -7.76 -10.82
CA PRO A 55 -5.94 -8.41 -11.04
C PRO A 55 -4.75 -7.48 -10.70
N ASP A 56 -4.86 -6.19 -10.98
CA ASP A 56 -3.82 -5.21 -10.65
C ASP A 56 -3.68 -5.01 -9.15
N ALA A 57 -4.80 -4.99 -8.41
CA ALA A 57 -4.78 -4.95 -6.96
C ALA A 57 -4.12 -6.20 -6.36
N LEU A 58 -4.38 -7.39 -6.91
CA LEU A 58 -3.74 -8.63 -6.49
C LEU A 58 -2.23 -8.60 -6.78
N GLN A 59 -1.83 -8.07 -7.92
CA GLN A 59 -0.42 -7.91 -8.28
C GLN A 59 0.30 -6.95 -7.33
N ALA A 60 -0.31 -5.81 -7.00
CA ALA A 60 0.24 -4.85 -6.05
C ALA A 60 0.41 -5.48 -4.65
N ILE A 61 -0.55 -6.29 -4.20
CA ILE A 61 -0.47 -7.02 -2.93
C ILE A 61 0.69 -8.03 -2.98
N ALA A 62 0.78 -8.82 -4.07
CA ALA A 62 1.84 -9.81 -4.25
C ALA A 62 3.24 -9.17 -4.21
N LYS A 63 3.44 -8.05 -4.92
CA LYS A 63 4.71 -7.29 -4.90
C LYS A 63 5.06 -6.78 -3.50
N ARG A 64 4.07 -6.23 -2.77
CA ARG A 64 4.27 -5.75 -1.40
C ARG A 64 4.66 -6.88 -0.46
N GLN A 65 3.99 -8.02 -0.55
CA GLN A 65 4.30 -9.19 0.27
C GLN A 65 5.68 -9.76 -0.06
N ALA A 66 6.03 -9.88 -1.36
CA ALA A 66 7.34 -10.32 -1.81
C ALA A 66 8.47 -9.40 -1.29
N LYS A 67 8.28 -8.08 -1.39
CA LYS A 67 9.22 -7.09 -0.82
C LYS A 67 9.42 -7.32 0.68
N MET A 68 8.35 -7.47 1.44
CA MET A 68 8.42 -7.68 2.89
C MET A 68 9.10 -9.02 3.25
N MET A 69 8.87 -10.09 2.48
CA MET A 69 9.55 -11.38 2.69
C MET A 69 11.05 -11.26 2.47
N VAL A 70 11.48 -10.55 1.43
CA VAL A 70 12.92 -10.33 1.14
C VAL A 70 13.56 -9.47 2.23
N ILE A 71 12.90 -8.42 2.68
CA ILE A 71 13.38 -7.57 3.78
C ILE A 71 13.52 -8.40 5.07
N LYS A 72 12.51 -9.17 5.45
CA LYS A 72 12.57 -10.06 6.62
C LYS A 72 13.73 -11.06 6.57
N ARG A 73 13.95 -11.66 5.39
CA ARG A 73 15.08 -12.59 5.20
C ARG A 73 16.45 -11.90 5.32
N SER A 74 16.54 -10.63 4.96
CA SER A 74 17.80 -9.88 4.99
C SER A 74 18.10 -9.25 6.34
N LEU A 75 17.07 -8.84 7.09
CA LEU A 75 17.22 -8.19 8.41
C LEU A 75 17.05 -9.16 9.59
N GLY A 76 16.55 -10.35 9.34
CA GLY A 76 16.19 -11.31 10.36
C GLY A 76 14.76 -11.15 10.90
N PRO A 77 14.25 -12.18 11.63
CA PRO A 77 12.86 -12.24 12.09
C PRO A 77 12.53 -11.23 13.19
N ALA A 78 13.53 -10.79 13.95
CA ALA A 78 13.35 -9.90 15.10
C ALA A 78 13.08 -8.44 14.71
N VAL A 79 13.40 -8.04 13.47
CA VAL A 79 13.29 -6.64 13.03
C VAL A 79 11.96 -6.36 12.37
N ASN A 80 11.16 -5.50 12.98
CA ASN A 80 9.89 -5.04 12.39
C ASN A 80 10.15 -3.81 11.52
N TYR A 81 10.13 -4.00 10.18
CA TYR A 81 10.35 -2.93 9.22
C TYR A 81 9.44 -1.71 9.42
N LYS A 82 8.21 -1.91 9.90
CA LYS A 82 7.25 -0.82 10.11
C LYS A 82 7.60 0.10 11.27
N GLU A 83 8.32 -0.41 12.24
CA GLU A 83 8.74 0.32 13.45
C GLU A 83 10.06 1.08 13.26
N LEU A 84 10.78 0.77 12.19
CA LEU A 84 12.04 1.43 11.89
C LEU A 84 11.84 2.91 11.54
N PRO A 85 12.79 3.79 11.92
CA PRO A 85 12.83 5.18 11.47
C PRO A 85 12.80 5.30 9.94
N ILE A 86 12.22 6.37 9.43
CA ILE A 86 12.04 6.59 7.99
C ILE A 86 13.38 6.51 7.25
N GLN A 87 14.44 7.09 7.79
CA GLN A 87 15.78 7.08 7.19
C GLN A 87 16.30 5.66 6.99
N LYS A 88 16.17 4.79 8.01
CA LYS A 88 16.56 3.38 7.91
C LYS A 88 15.72 2.61 6.88
N ARG A 89 14.42 2.91 6.78
CA ARG A 89 13.56 2.29 5.74
C ARG A 89 14.02 2.67 4.33
N ILE A 90 14.38 3.93 4.10
CA ILE A 90 14.90 4.40 2.80
C ILE A 90 16.22 3.69 2.48
N GLN A 91 17.14 3.56 3.43
CA GLN A 91 18.40 2.83 3.23
C GLN A 91 18.18 1.35 2.89
N ILE A 92 17.23 0.70 3.58
CA ILE A 92 16.84 -0.69 3.29
C ILE A 92 16.27 -0.81 1.88
N ASP A 93 15.41 0.11 1.48
CA ASP A 93 14.82 0.13 0.14
C ASP A 93 15.90 0.31 -0.94
N GLN A 94 16.86 1.20 -0.75
CA GLN A 94 17.96 1.41 -1.68
C GLN A 94 18.93 0.23 -1.73
N ASN A 95 19.31 -0.32 -0.58
CA ASN A 95 20.35 -1.35 -0.50
C ASN A 95 19.82 -2.76 -0.74
N ILE A 96 18.67 -3.11 -0.18
CA ILE A 96 18.15 -4.48 -0.25
C ILE A 96 17.18 -4.64 -1.40
N VAL A 97 16.17 -3.75 -1.49
CA VAL A 97 15.09 -3.89 -2.48
C VAL A 97 15.61 -3.65 -3.89
N ALA A 98 16.42 -2.64 -4.11
CA ALA A 98 16.99 -2.34 -5.42
C ALA A 98 17.88 -3.49 -5.91
N LYS A 99 18.79 -4.00 -5.06
CA LYS A 99 19.70 -5.10 -5.40
C LYS A 99 18.98 -6.43 -5.64
N LYS A 100 17.90 -6.70 -4.90
CA LYS A 100 17.16 -7.98 -4.98
C LYS A 100 15.88 -7.91 -5.80
N ARG A 101 15.75 -6.92 -6.69
CA ARG A 101 14.54 -6.70 -7.52
C ARG A 101 14.10 -7.95 -8.27
N LYS A 102 15.02 -8.65 -8.94
CA LYS A 102 14.72 -9.89 -9.68
C LYS A 102 14.14 -11.00 -8.77
N VAL A 103 14.63 -11.12 -7.55
CA VAL A 103 14.13 -12.09 -6.57
C VAL A 103 12.73 -11.70 -6.10
N ILE A 104 12.48 -10.41 -5.84
CA ILE A 104 11.18 -9.89 -5.49
C ILE A 104 10.15 -10.18 -6.59
N ASP A 105 10.50 -9.96 -7.87
CA ASP A 105 9.61 -10.23 -9.00
C ASP A 105 9.30 -11.73 -9.13
N LYS A 106 10.27 -12.61 -8.93
CA LYS A 106 10.07 -14.06 -8.95
C LYS A 106 9.12 -14.52 -7.83
N ILE A 107 9.33 -14.03 -6.60
CA ILE A 107 8.46 -14.33 -5.47
C ILE A 107 7.06 -13.74 -5.67
N SER A 108 6.96 -12.51 -6.20
CA SER A 108 5.66 -11.87 -6.46
C SER A 108 4.80 -12.63 -7.46
N LYS A 109 5.40 -13.19 -8.52
CA LYS A 109 4.69 -14.05 -9.49
C LYS A 109 4.12 -15.30 -8.82
N LYS A 110 4.89 -15.95 -7.93
CA LYS A 110 4.41 -17.13 -7.17
C LYS A 110 3.26 -16.76 -6.24
N LEU A 111 3.42 -15.67 -5.47
CA LEU A 111 2.38 -15.18 -4.56
C LEU A 111 1.11 -14.75 -5.30
N LEU A 112 1.24 -14.16 -6.49
CA LEU A 112 0.09 -13.77 -7.30
C LEU A 112 -0.77 -14.97 -7.68
N ARG A 113 -0.16 -16.11 -8.05
CA ARG A 113 -0.89 -17.36 -8.34
C ARG A 113 -1.65 -17.84 -7.10
N GLN A 114 -1.00 -17.84 -5.94
CA GLN A 114 -1.63 -18.23 -4.66
C GLN A 114 -2.79 -17.31 -4.29
N LEU A 115 -2.61 -15.99 -4.44
CA LEU A 115 -3.66 -15.01 -4.14
C LEU A 115 -4.87 -15.17 -5.08
N LYS A 116 -4.64 -15.41 -6.37
CA LYS A 116 -5.73 -15.68 -7.32
C LYS A 116 -6.51 -16.94 -6.95
N ALA A 117 -5.83 -18.02 -6.58
CA ALA A 117 -6.48 -19.27 -6.15
C ALA A 117 -7.27 -19.10 -4.84
N GLY A 118 -6.71 -18.37 -3.86
CA GLY A 118 -7.35 -18.14 -2.55
C GLY A 118 -8.45 -17.08 -2.53
N GLU A 119 -8.68 -16.35 -3.63
CA GLU A 119 -9.62 -15.24 -3.64
C GLU A 119 -11.08 -15.68 -3.42
N GLY A 120 -11.47 -16.85 -3.93
CA GLY A 120 -12.80 -17.43 -3.70
C GLY A 120 -13.06 -17.73 -2.24
N GLU A 121 -12.11 -18.35 -1.56
CA GLU A 121 -12.20 -18.68 -0.13
C GLU A 121 -12.23 -17.41 0.73
N ARG A 122 -11.42 -16.41 0.39
CA ARG A 122 -11.43 -15.12 1.04
C ARG A 122 -12.82 -14.47 1.00
N ILE A 123 -13.47 -14.50 -0.16
CA ILE A 123 -14.82 -13.94 -0.33
C ILE A 123 -15.84 -14.69 0.52
N LYS A 124 -15.81 -16.03 0.50
CA LYS A 124 -16.68 -16.87 1.33
C LYS A 124 -16.52 -16.54 2.81
N LYS A 125 -15.27 -16.53 3.30
CA LYS A 125 -14.95 -16.19 4.70
C LYS A 125 -15.46 -14.79 5.10
N ASN A 126 -15.28 -13.79 4.25
CA ASN A 126 -15.75 -12.43 4.54
C ASN A 126 -17.27 -12.30 4.50
N LYS A 127 -17.97 -13.09 3.66
CA LYS A 127 -19.44 -13.14 3.65
C LYS A 127 -19.97 -13.74 4.94
N MET A 128 -19.38 -14.85 5.41
CA MET A 128 -19.77 -15.49 6.68
C MET A 128 -19.55 -14.54 7.86
N ALA A 129 -18.36 -13.94 7.97
CA ALA A 129 -18.08 -12.96 9.01
C ALA A 129 -18.99 -11.71 8.99
N ALA A 130 -19.51 -11.36 7.81
CA ALA A 130 -20.48 -10.27 7.68
C ALA A 130 -21.89 -10.69 8.13
N ALA A 131 -22.27 -11.95 7.92
CA ALA A 131 -23.54 -12.52 8.38
C ALA A 131 -23.56 -12.66 9.91
N ASP A 132 -22.49 -13.17 10.50
CA ASP A 132 -22.36 -13.32 11.97
C ASP A 132 -22.43 -11.98 12.72
N ALA A 133 -21.93 -10.91 12.08
CA ALA A 133 -21.97 -9.56 12.65
C ALA A 133 -23.35 -8.87 12.56
N VAL A 134 -24.32 -9.46 11.87
CA VAL A 134 -25.71 -8.97 11.75
C VAL A 134 -26.65 -9.75 12.69
N GLY A 135 -26.23 -10.94 13.15
CA GLY A 135 -27.04 -11.83 14.01
C GLY A 135 -26.87 -11.58 15.52
N ASN A 136 -26.03 -10.63 15.92
CA ASN A 136 -25.87 -10.12 17.29
C ASN A 136 -26.29 -8.65 17.34
#